data_bdb3c28c920aedc4f541a4ab1e0bcb91
#
_entry.id   bdb3c28c920aedc4f541a4ab1e0bcb91
#
_cell.length_a   1.000
_cell.length_b   1.000
_cell.length_c   1.000
_cell.angle_alpha   90.00
_cell.angle_beta   90.00
_cell.angle_gamma   90.00
#
_symmetry.space_group_name_H-M   'P 1'
#
loop_
_entity.id
_entity.type
_entity.pdbx_description
1 polymer ?
#
loop_
_entity_poly.entity_id
_entity_poly.type
_entity_poly.pdbx_seq_one_letter_code
_entity_poly.pdbx_strand_id
1 'polypeptide(L)'
;MIVNDFYSVSSYEKKMELFSLSPSSKFILYLIKQRGPLKENEIIEKTLLPKRTVAYALKKLQDKNFIKKFKDMNDKRVSIFEVIV
;
A
#
# COMPACT_ATOMS: atom_id res chain seq x y z
N MET A 1 -23.50 4.98 -16.99
CA MET A 1 -23.44 4.70 -16.64
C MET A 1 -23.46 4.29 -15.79
N ILE A 2 -23.80 4.21 -15.31
CA ILE A 2 -23.92 3.92 -14.65
C ILE A 2 -23.56 3.27 -14.01
N VAL A 3 -23.60 3.33 -14.18
CA VAL A 3 -23.19 2.61 -13.87
C VAL A 3 -22.93 1.97 -12.87
N ASN A 4 -22.79 1.87 -12.50
CA ASN A 4 -22.16 1.37 -11.46
C ASN A 4 -22.34 2.10 -10.22
N ASP A 5 -23.51 2.47 -9.90
CA ASP A 5 -23.80 3.27 -8.75
C ASP A 5 -23.47 2.54 -7.48
N PHE A 6 -23.73 1.24 -7.47
CA PHE A 6 -23.63 0.56 -6.22
C PHE A 6 -22.20 0.36 -5.77
N TYR A 7 -21.23 0.34 -6.69
CA TYR A 7 -19.87 0.24 -6.22
C TYR A 7 -19.17 1.59 -6.24
N SER A 8 -19.81 2.58 -6.80
CA SER A 8 -19.21 3.90 -6.86
C SER A 8 -19.08 4.55 -5.49
N VAL A 9 -19.97 4.25 -4.55
CA VAL A 9 -19.85 4.80 -3.20
C VAL A 9 -18.57 4.33 -2.55
N SER A 10 -18.33 3.03 -2.58
CA SER A 10 -17.13 2.47 -2.01
C SER A 10 -15.88 2.98 -2.72
N SER A 11 -15.93 3.07 -4.05
CA SER A 11 -14.81 3.61 -4.82
C SER A 11 -14.53 5.06 -4.48
N TYR A 12 -15.59 5.83 -4.29
CA TYR A 12 -15.46 7.22 -3.95
C TYR A 12 -14.78 7.41 -2.59
N GLU A 13 -15.21 6.62 -1.61
CA GLU A 13 -14.62 6.67 -0.28
C GLU A 13 -13.13 6.31 -0.32
N LYS A 14 -12.77 5.30 -1.10
CA LYS A 14 -11.38 4.92 -1.26
C LYS A 14 -10.56 6.03 -1.91
N LYS A 15 -11.13 6.68 -2.90
CA LYS A 15 -10.45 7.80 -3.56
C LYS A 15 -10.22 8.95 -2.59
N MET A 16 -11.18 9.23 -1.73
CA MET A 16 -11.02 10.29 -0.75
C MET A 16 -9.94 9.95 0.26
N GLU A 17 -9.89 8.69 0.69
CA GLU A 17 -8.83 8.25 1.57
C GLU A 17 -7.47 8.35 0.90
N LEU A 18 -7.40 8.01 -0.37
CA LEU A 18 -6.18 8.09 -1.14
C LEU A 18 -5.64 9.52 -1.18
N PHE A 19 -6.53 10.47 -1.42
CA PHE A 19 -6.14 11.88 -1.46
C PHE A 19 -5.59 12.37 -0.12
N SER A 20 -6.03 11.76 0.98
CA SER A 20 -5.59 12.16 2.31
C SER A 20 -4.26 11.54 2.72
N LEU A 21 -3.73 10.63 1.94
CA LEU A 21 -2.45 10.00 2.26
C LEU A 21 -1.31 10.98 2.07
N SER A 22 -0.26 10.80 2.87
CA SER A 22 0.95 11.59 2.71
C SER A 22 1.63 11.25 1.39
N PRO A 23 2.48 12.15 0.86
CA PRO A 23 3.21 11.86 -0.38
C PRO A 23 4.01 10.56 -0.30
N SER A 24 4.66 10.29 0.84
CA SER A 24 5.42 9.06 1.01
C SER A 24 4.53 7.82 0.89
N SER A 25 3.37 7.87 1.52
CA SER A 25 2.43 6.75 1.47
C SER A 25 1.92 6.52 0.06
N LYS A 26 1.59 7.60 -0.65
CA LYS A 26 1.14 7.49 -2.04
C LYS A 26 2.20 6.88 -2.92
N PHE A 27 3.44 7.32 -2.74
CA PHE A 27 4.57 6.84 -3.52
C PHE A 27 4.78 5.34 -3.31
N ILE A 28 4.74 4.92 -2.05
CA ILE A 28 4.93 3.52 -1.71
C ILE A 28 3.78 2.67 -2.25
N LEU A 29 2.56 3.15 -2.11
CA LEU A 29 1.39 2.45 -2.62
C LEU A 29 1.49 2.26 -4.14
N TYR A 30 1.87 3.33 -4.83
CA TYR A 30 2.03 3.28 -6.27
C TYR A 30 3.12 2.28 -6.67
N LEU A 31 4.23 2.30 -5.94
CA LEU A 31 5.34 1.39 -6.21
C LEU A 31 4.89 -0.06 -6.09
N ILE A 32 4.21 -0.40 -5.00
CA ILE A 32 3.76 -1.77 -4.80
C ILE A 32 2.75 -2.16 -5.87
N LYS A 33 1.89 -1.24 -6.27
CA LYS A 33 0.91 -1.52 -7.31
C LYS A 33 1.59 -1.80 -8.65
N GLN A 34 2.63 -1.07 -8.96
CA GLN A 34 3.34 -1.23 -10.22
C GLN A 34 4.21 -2.48 -10.27
N ARG A 35 4.87 -2.79 -9.15
CA ARG A 35 5.83 -3.87 -9.12
C ARG A 35 5.26 -5.19 -8.61
N GLY A 36 4.09 -5.15 -7.99
CA GLY A 36 3.52 -6.32 -7.34
C GLY A 36 4.02 -6.43 -5.92
N PRO A 37 3.82 -7.59 -5.27
CA PRO A 37 4.21 -7.73 -3.86
C PRO A 37 5.69 -7.47 -3.65
N LEU A 38 6.00 -6.69 -2.61
CA LEU A 38 7.38 -6.31 -2.29
C LEU A 38 7.66 -6.48 -0.82
N LYS A 39 8.92 -6.78 -0.51
CA LYS A 39 9.41 -6.82 0.86
C LYS A 39 9.76 -5.42 1.31
N GLU A 40 9.75 -5.20 2.62
CA GLU A 40 10.08 -3.87 3.17
C GLU A 40 11.45 -3.40 2.71
N ASN A 41 12.44 -4.29 2.72
CA ASN A 41 13.79 -3.94 2.28
C ASN A 41 13.82 -3.47 0.84
N GLU A 42 13.04 -4.12 -0.01
CA GLU A 42 12.96 -3.74 -1.41
C GLU A 42 12.33 -2.36 -1.58
N ILE A 43 11.32 -2.08 -0.76
CA ILE A 43 10.67 -0.78 -0.80
C ILE A 43 11.64 0.31 -0.38
N ILE A 44 12.42 0.07 0.67
CA ILE A 44 13.41 1.02 1.14
C ILE A 44 14.43 1.29 0.04
N GLU A 45 14.94 0.25 -0.59
CA GLU A 45 15.94 0.40 -1.65
C GLU A 45 15.41 1.17 -2.85
N LYS A 46 14.17 0.88 -3.24
CA LYS A 46 13.61 1.50 -4.44
C LYS A 46 13.15 2.93 -4.22
N THR A 47 12.73 3.25 -3.02
CA THR A 47 12.24 4.60 -2.73
C THR A 47 13.32 5.53 -2.22
N LEU A 48 14.39 4.96 -1.67
CA LEU A 48 15.45 5.72 -1.01
C LEU A 48 14.94 6.54 0.17
N LEU A 49 13.79 6.15 0.71
CA LEU A 49 13.24 6.80 1.90
C LEU A 49 13.85 6.18 3.15
N PRO A 50 13.91 6.93 4.25
CA PRO A 50 14.39 6.37 5.52
C PRO A 50 13.52 5.19 5.95
N LYS A 51 14.13 4.23 6.61
CA LYS A 51 13.41 3.05 7.07
C LYS A 51 12.21 3.41 7.93
N ARG A 52 12.36 4.41 8.80
CA ARG A 52 11.28 4.86 9.67
C ARG A 52 10.08 5.36 8.85
N THR A 53 10.38 6.13 7.81
CA THR A 53 9.34 6.68 6.94
C THR A 53 8.58 5.56 6.23
N VAL A 54 9.33 4.57 5.72
CA VAL A 54 8.71 3.43 5.04
C VAL A 54 7.85 2.63 6.00
N ALA A 55 8.37 2.35 7.19
CA ALA A 55 7.62 1.56 8.17
C ALA A 55 6.32 2.26 8.57
N TYR A 56 6.38 3.57 8.80
CA TYR A 56 5.21 4.34 9.16
C TYR A 56 4.17 4.33 8.03
N ALA A 57 4.64 4.53 6.80
CA ALA A 57 3.75 4.55 5.65
C ALA A 57 3.07 3.20 5.44
N LEU A 58 3.83 2.12 5.58
CA LEU A 58 3.27 0.78 5.42
C LEU A 58 2.20 0.50 6.47
N LYS A 59 2.43 0.93 7.71
CA LYS A 59 1.45 0.75 8.76
C LYS A 59 0.17 1.54 8.45
N LYS A 60 0.32 2.77 8.01
CA LYS A 60 -0.82 3.60 7.63
C LYS A 60 -1.62 2.97 6.51
N LEU A 61 -0.93 2.47 5.49
CA LEU A 61 -1.61 1.84 4.36
C LEU A 61 -2.34 0.57 4.78
N GLN A 62 -1.78 -0.19 5.70
CA GLN A 62 -2.47 -1.36 6.25
C GLN A 62 -3.71 -0.95 7.03
N ASP A 63 -3.57 0.06 7.89
CA ASP A 63 -4.68 0.53 8.72
C ASP A 63 -5.85 1.02 7.88
N LYS A 64 -5.57 1.55 6.71
CA LYS A 64 -6.60 2.04 5.81
C LYS A 64 -7.04 1.00 4.77
N ASN A 65 -6.52 -0.22 4.90
CA ASN A 65 -6.88 -1.34 4.01
C ASN A 65 -6.52 -1.13 2.55
N PHE A 66 -5.44 -0.43 2.29
CA PHE A 66 -4.91 -0.33 0.93
C PHE A 66 -3.99 -1.48 0.59
N ILE A 67 -3.29 -1.99 1.60
CA ILE A 67 -2.36 -3.11 1.42
C ILE A 67 -2.56 -4.12 2.54
N LYS A 68 -2.07 -5.34 2.30
CA LYS A 68 -2.02 -6.34 3.35
C LYS A 68 -0.60 -6.85 3.48
N LYS A 69 -0.28 -7.38 4.65
CA LYS A 69 1.03 -7.91 4.98
C LYS A 69 0.91 -9.41 5.20
N PHE A 70 1.82 -10.18 4.62
CA PHE A 70 1.87 -11.61 4.87
C PHE A 70 3.32 -12.05 4.96
N LYS A 71 3.54 -13.23 5.55
CA LYS A 71 4.88 -13.75 5.74
C LYS A 71 5.38 -14.43 4.49
N ASP A 72 6.68 -14.29 4.23
CA ASP A 72 7.33 -15.01 3.15
C ASP A 72 7.32 -16.50 3.52
N MET A 73 6.94 -17.35 2.60
CA MET A 73 6.87 -18.78 2.85
C MET A 73 8.24 -19.39 3.10
N ASN A 74 9.26 -18.80 2.50
CA ASN A 74 10.63 -19.31 2.65
C ASN A 74 11.34 -18.79 3.90
N ASP A 75 10.95 -17.62 4.38
CA ASP A 75 11.54 -17.03 5.58
C ASP A 75 10.48 -16.23 6.31
N LYS A 76 9.93 -16.84 7.35
CA LYS A 76 8.81 -16.23 8.07
C LYS A 76 9.17 -14.98 8.85
N ARG A 77 10.47 -14.64 8.90
CA ARG A 77 10.89 -13.39 9.52
C ARG A 77 10.73 -12.22 8.57
N VAL A 78 10.50 -12.50 7.29
CA VAL A 78 10.36 -11.49 6.27
C VAL A 78 8.89 -11.27 5.93
N SER A 79 8.47 -10.01 5.90
CA SER A 79 7.10 -9.65 5.55
C SER A 79 7.04 -9.13 4.13
N ILE A 80 5.95 -9.46 3.45
CA ILE A 80 5.70 -9.04 2.08
C ILE A 80 4.42 -8.21 2.08
N PHE A 81 4.40 -7.15 1.28
CA PHE A 81 3.28 -6.23 1.22
C PHE A 81 2.66 -6.25 -0.17
N GLU A 82 1.36 -6.33 -0.23
CA GLU A 82 0.62 -6.43 -1.48
C GLU A 82 -0.57 -5.48 -1.47
N VAL A 83 -0.83 -4.84 -2.61
CA VAL A 83 -1.98 -3.94 -2.75
C VAL A 83 -3.25 -4.77 -2.91
N ILE A 84 -4.29 -4.37 -2.18
CA ILE A 84 -5.57 -5.07 -2.22
C ILE A 84 -6.73 -4.20 -2.72
N VAL A 85 -6.42 -3.02 -3.21
CA VAL A 85 -7.46 -2.13 -3.80
C VAL A 85 -7.21 -1.89 -5.27
#